data_3cdbfcae3bbf2271bc45a5c4d39c0cdb
#
_entry.id   3cdbfcae3bbf2271bc45a5c4d39c0cdb
#
_cell.length_a   1.000
_cell.length_b   1.000
_cell.length_c   1.000
_cell.angle_alpha   90.00
_cell.angle_beta   90.00
_cell.angle_gamma   90.00
#
_symmetry.space_group_name_H-M   'P 1'
#
loop_
_entity.id
_entity.type
_entity.pdbx_description
1 polymer ?
#
loop_
_entity_poly.entity_id
_entity_poly.type
_entity_poly.pdbx_seq_one_letter_code
_entity_poly.pdbx_strand_id
1 'polypeptide(L)'
;MNHSHIARLIAPISVFSPRLLCAGLVLLTAVSLSACGGKEKKPGQALASVNGEEITVLQLNEELQRANVQAAQQEVASKQLLESLIDRQLLLNEAVKEKVDRDPKVVQAVERAKALIIAQAYMQKRIGTITRPTKAEVEDYYNKNPQFFSQRKQFDMRELVIASADMNDQLKAAMDAAKSLDDVAAWLDNNKVKYARTQLSRTSADLAPELSAKLLAMPKGQLFIIREGDRTLLISLADIRDNPASLAQAAPQIEQFLFNKKTKDSADAELKRLRATAKIDYLNKDAGGKAAASAPAAAAAVASVAAPVNTPAPAAAAPAASGSSEANDRGVAGLK
;
A
#
# COMPACT_ATOMS: atom_id res chain seq x y z
N MET A 1 19.97 -72.96 1.54
CA MET A 1 20.73 -73.93 0.73
C MET A 1 21.39 -73.13 -0.39
N ASN A 2 22.68 -73.30 -0.49
CA ASN A 2 23.77 -73.03 -1.43
C ASN A 2 24.20 -71.53 -1.51
N HIS A 3 25.25 -71.17 -0.93
CA HIS A 3 26.72 -71.40 -1.06
C HIS A 3 27.26 -71.39 -2.49
N SER A 4 28.14 -70.40 -2.80
CA SER A 4 29.47 -70.59 -3.44
C SER A 4 30.08 -69.21 -3.73
N HIS A 5 31.11 -68.79 -2.99
CA HIS A 5 32.57 -68.96 -3.22
C HIS A 5 33.09 -68.08 -4.41
N ILE A 6 33.72 -66.94 -4.12
CA ILE A 6 35.14 -66.62 -3.93
C ILE A 6 36.03 -66.89 -5.17
N ALA A 7 36.69 -65.88 -5.64
CA ALA A 7 38.11 -65.97 -5.98
C ALA A 7 38.75 -64.55 -5.99
N ARG A 8 39.65 -64.33 -5.06
CA ARG A 8 40.69 -63.23 -5.06
C ARG A 8 41.71 -63.58 -6.14
N LEU A 9 42.04 -62.54 -6.93
CA LEU A 9 43.29 -62.53 -7.71
C LEU A 9 44.11 -61.30 -7.32
N ILE A 10 45.21 -61.57 -6.63
CA ILE A 10 46.30 -60.67 -6.27
C ILE A 10 47.27 -60.69 -7.43
N ALA A 11 47.63 -59.53 -8.01
CA ALA A 11 48.72 -59.39 -8.95
C ALA A 11 49.66 -58.23 -8.47
N PRO A 12 50.96 -58.32 -8.68
CA PRO A 12 51.97 -57.63 -7.89
C PRO A 12 52.25 -56.19 -8.36
N ILE A 13 52.61 -55.36 -7.38
CA ILE A 13 53.04 -53.99 -7.50
C ILE A 13 54.42 -53.94 -8.12
N SER A 14 54.58 -53.39 -9.32
CA SER A 14 55.87 -53.03 -9.86
C SER A 14 56.25 -51.57 -9.44
N VAL A 15 57.37 -51.49 -8.78
CA VAL A 15 58.03 -50.26 -8.29
C VAL A 15 58.52 -49.42 -9.47
N PHE A 16 57.88 -48.28 -9.72
CA PHE A 16 58.41 -47.30 -10.70
C PHE A 16 59.07 -46.12 -9.96
N SER A 17 60.27 -45.79 -10.37
CA SER A 17 61.20 -44.85 -9.78
C SER A 17 60.73 -43.40 -9.78
N PRO A 18 60.99 -42.60 -8.74
CA PRO A 18 60.41 -41.28 -8.57
C PRO A 18 61.12 -40.09 -9.29
N ARG A 19 61.90 -40.33 -10.32
CA ARG A 19 62.69 -39.29 -10.96
C ARG A 19 62.14 -38.71 -12.27
N LEU A 20 61.03 -39.24 -12.80
CA LEU A 20 60.45 -38.75 -14.06
C LEU A 20 59.11 -38.06 -13.91
N LEU A 21 58.61 -37.86 -12.67
CA LEU A 21 57.27 -37.27 -12.38
C LEU A 21 57.32 -35.76 -12.15
N CYS A 22 58.51 -35.16 -12.01
CA CYS A 22 58.60 -33.70 -11.77
C CYS A 22 58.59 -32.83 -13.02
N ALA A 23 58.85 -33.36 -14.23
CA ALA A 23 58.89 -32.56 -15.45
C ALA A 23 57.51 -32.43 -16.14
N GLY A 24 56.56 -33.33 -15.86
CA GLY A 24 55.24 -33.28 -16.45
C GLY A 24 54.22 -32.34 -15.71
N LEU A 25 54.49 -32.03 -14.43
CA LEU A 25 53.56 -31.24 -13.61
C LEU A 25 53.69 -29.72 -13.81
N VAL A 26 54.81 -29.25 -14.30
CA VAL A 26 55.05 -27.81 -14.52
C VAL A 26 54.45 -27.33 -15.86
N LEU A 27 54.24 -28.21 -16.83
CA LEU A 27 53.61 -27.82 -18.10
C LEU A 27 52.09 -27.79 -18.08
N LEU A 28 51.42 -28.44 -17.10
CA LEU A 28 49.96 -28.44 -16.98
C LEU A 28 49.42 -27.24 -16.19
N THR A 29 50.24 -26.52 -15.42
CA THR A 29 49.80 -25.35 -14.64
C THR A 29 49.84 -24.02 -15.43
N ALA A 30 50.43 -24.00 -16.62
CA ALA A 30 50.48 -22.77 -17.43
C ALA A 30 49.27 -22.55 -18.33
N VAL A 31 48.35 -23.51 -18.46
CA VAL A 31 47.15 -23.39 -19.33
C VAL A 31 45.89 -22.98 -18.57
N SER A 32 45.92 -23.00 -17.23
CA SER A 32 44.72 -22.69 -16.42
C SER A 32 44.53 -21.23 -16.01
N LEU A 33 45.39 -20.29 -16.42
CA LEU A 33 45.24 -18.87 -16.13
C LEU A 33 44.60 -18.05 -17.28
N SER A 34 44.21 -18.67 -18.38
CA SER A 34 43.57 -17.93 -19.49
C SER A 34 42.04 -18.00 -19.49
N ALA A 35 41.42 -18.59 -18.44
CA ALA A 35 39.98 -18.60 -18.28
C ALA A 35 39.50 -17.47 -17.37
N CYS A 36 40.03 -16.24 -17.56
CA CYS A 36 39.28 -15.04 -17.15
C CYS A 36 38.20 -14.84 -18.22
N GLY A 37 37.09 -15.55 -18.03
CA GLY A 37 35.96 -15.58 -18.92
C GLY A 37 35.36 -14.20 -19.09
N GLY A 38 35.68 -13.60 -20.21
CA GLY A 38 34.75 -12.64 -20.79
C GLY A 38 33.38 -13.32 -20.87
N LYS A 39 32.41 -12.79 -20.17
CA LYS A 39 31.02 -13.21 -20.38
C LYS A 39 30.76 -13.14 -21.87
N GLU A 40 30.52 -14.27 -22.51
CA GLU A 40 30.10 -14.29 -23.91
C GLU A 40 28.88 -13.40 -24.04
N LYS A 41 29.07 -12.23 -24.68
CA LYS A 41 28.01 -11.30 -24.99
C LYS A 41 27.08 -11.99 -25.96
N LYS A 42 25.92 -12.39 -25.49
CA LYS A 42 24.89 -12.96 -26.37
C LYS A 42 24.44 -11.85 -27.32
N PRO A 43 24.63 -11.99 -28.64
CA PRO A 43 24.24 -10.96 -29.62
C PRO A 43 22.70 -10.72 -29.50
N GLY A 44 22.29 -9.45 -29.41
CA GLY A 44 20.90 -9.07 -29.42
C GLY A 44 20.26 -8.77 -28.05
N GLN A 45 21.01 -8.88 -26.94
CA GLN A 45 20.49 -8.48 -25.61
C GLN A 45 20.91 -7.07 -25.18
N ALA A 46 21.99 -6.52 -25.73
CA ALA A 46 22.43 -5.15 -25.47
C ALA A 46 21.80 -4.18 -26.47
N LEU A 47 21.23 -3.10 -25.99
CA LEU A 47 20.67 -1.99 -26.80
C LEU A 47 21.66 -0.85 -26.93
N ALA A 48 22.46 -0.59 -25.91
CA ALA A 48 23.49 0.42 -25.87
C ALA A 48 24.61 -0.02 -24.93
N SER A 49 25.81 0.62 -25.09
CA SER A 49 26.93 0.47 -24.16
C SER A 49 27.41 1.85 -23.75
N VAL A 50 27.48 2.09 -22.43
CA VAL A 50 27.92 3.35 -21.83
C VAL A 50 29.19 3.09 -21.02
N ASN A 51 30.35 3.54 -21.52
CA ASN A 51 31.66 3.31 -20.87
C ASN A 51 31.98 1.83 -20.57
N GLY A 52 31.44 0.91 -21.39
CA GLY A 52 31.65 -0.53 -21.23
C GLY A 52 30.50 -1.26 -20.45
N GLU A 53 29.62 -0.54 -19.79
CA GLU A 53 28.42 -1.07 -19.18
C GLU A 53 27.30 -1.20 -20.23
N GLU A 54 26.62 -2.34 -20.25
CA GLU A 54 25.57 -2.63 -21.24
C GLU A 54 24.19 -2.31 -20.70
N ILE A 55 23.41 -1.59 -21.51
CA ILE A 55 21.97 -1.40 -21.31
C ILE A 55 21.25 -2.45 -22.12
N THR A 56 20.47 -3.29 -21.45
CA THR A 56 19.86 -4.48 -22.04
C THR A 56 18.40 -4.28 -22.44
N VAL A 57 17.92 -5.14 -23.35
CA VAL A 57 16.49 -5.24 -23.72
C VAL A 57 15.62 -5.51 -22.47
N LEU A 58 16.13 -6.30 -21.51
CA LEU A 58 15.40 -6.61 -20.28
C LEU A 58 15.16 -5.33 -19.45
N GLN A 59 16.18 -4.50 -19.26
CA GLN A 59 16.05 -3.23 -18.53
C GLN A 59 15.05 -2.29 -19.20
N LEU A 60 15.10 -2.17 -20.53
CA LEU A 60 14.14 -1.35 -21.27
C LEU A 60 12.72 -1.87 -21.11
N ASN A 61 12.51 -3.19 -21.22
CA ASN A 61 11.18 -3.80 -21.04
C ASN A 61 10.64 -3.61 -19.62
N GLU A 62 11.48 -3.66 -18.59
CA GLU A 62 11.08 -3.36 -17.21
C GLU A 62 10.62 -1.91 -17.05
N GLU A 63 11.33 -0.95 -17.67
CA GLU A 63 10.90 0.45 -17.63
C GLU A 63 9.60 0.68 -18.44
N LEU A 64 9.43 0.03 -19.59
CA LEU A 64 8.18 0.08 -20.37
C LEU A 64 6.98 -0.47 -19.56
N GLN A 65 7.18 -1.57 -18.85
CA GLN A 65 6.15 -2.14 -17.98
C GLN A 65 5.80 -1.20 -16.82
N ARG A 66 6.80 -0.60 -16.18
CA ARG A 66 6.58 0.37 -15.09
C ARG A 66 5.84 1.62 -15.56
N ALA A 67 6.17 2.10 -16.75
CA ALA A 67 5.52 3.25 -17.36
C ALA A 67 4.10 2.97 -17.89
N ASN A 68 3.66 1.70 -17.88
CA ASN A 68 2.37 1.25 -18.40
C ASN A 68 2.05 1.79 -19.81
N VAL A 69 3.04 1.74 -20.70
CA VAL A 69 2.99 2.30 -22.04
C VAL A 69 2.03 1.48 -22.91
N GLN A 70 1.09 2.16 -23.56
CA GLN A 70 0.17 1.53 -24.50
C GLN A 70 0.91 1.13 -25.82
N ALA A 71 0.46 0.04 -26.46
CA ALA A 71 1.11 -0.52 -27.63
C ALA A 71 1.32 0.50 -28.77
N ALA A 72 0.39 1.42 -28.97
CA ALA A 72 0.48 2.47 -29.99
C ALA A 72 1.62 3.49 -29.74
N GLN A 73 2.08 3.63 -28.51
CA GLN A 73 3.14 4.58 -28.12
C GLN A 73 4.47 3.90 -27.81
N GLN A 74 4.53 2.58 -27.92
CA GLN A 74 5.66 1.77 -27.47
C GLN A 74 6.96 2.13 -28.18
N GLU A 75 6.94 2.42 -29.48
CA GLU A 75 8.17 2.77 -30.22
C GLU A 75 8.78 4.09 -29.76
N VAL A 76 7.96 5.13 -29.59
CA VAL A 76 8.42 6.45 -29.15
C VAL A 76 8.88 6.37 -27.70
N ALA A 77 8.11 5.72 -26.83
CA ALA A 77 8.46 5.52 -25.44
C ALA A 77 9.74 4.69 -25.27
N SER A 78 9.96 3.67 -26.11
CA SER A 78 11.19 2.86 -26.04
C SER A 78 12.43 3.69 -26.32
N LYS A 79 12.39 4.61 -27.29
CA LYS A 79 13.50 5.51 -27.59
C LYS A 79 13.78 6.46 -26.42
N GLN A 80 12.73 7.08 -25.87
CA GLN A 80 12.85 8.01 -24.74
C GLN A 80 13.37 7.31 -23.47
N LEU A 81 12.87 6.12 -23.18
CA LEU A 81 13.30 5.34 -22.02
C LEU A 81 14.73 4.83 -22.18
N LEU A 82 15.16 4.47 -23.41
CA LEU A 82 16.54 4.09 -23.67
C LEU A 82 17.49 5.26 -23.40
N GLU A 83 17.18 6.47 -23.89
CA GLU A 83 17.96 7.67 -23.58
C GLU A 83 18.02 7.95 -22.07
N SER A 84 16.89 7.82 -21.38
CA SER A 84 16.84 7.97 -19.91
C SER A 84 17.71 6.93 -19.19
N LEU A 85 17.78 5.70 -19.70
CA LEU A 85 18.66 4.67 -19.15
C LEU A 85 20.13 5.00 -19.39
N ILE A 86 20.48 5.55 -20.58
CA ILE A 86 21.82 6.03 -20.90
C ILE A 86 22.23 7.17 -19.96
N ASP A 87 21.38 8.17 -19.80
CA ASP A 87 21.64 9.31 -18.89
C ASP A 87 21.84 8.84 -17.45
N ARG A 88 20.99 7.91 -16.97
CA ARG A 88 21.14 7.30 -15.65
C ARG A 88 22.48 6.60 -15.49
N GLN A 89 22.93 5.86 -16.51
CA GLN A 89 24.20 5.16 -16.47
C GLN A 89 25.38 6.14 -16.45
N LEU A 90 25.31 7.24 -17.21
CA LEU A 90 26.33 8.31 -17.19
C LEU A 90 26.44 8.92 -15.78
N LEU A 91 25.30 9.25 -15.15
CA LEU A 91 25.27 9.80 -13.79
C LEU A 91 25.82 8.81 -12.76
N LEU A 92 25.48 7.51 -12.88
CA LEU A 92 26.01 6.46 -12.00
C LEU A 92 27.53 6.34 -12.13
N ASN A 93 28.04 6.37 -13.35
CA ASN A 93 29.47 6.27 -13.58
C ASN A 93 30.24 7.47 -12.96
N GLU A 94 29.67 8.67 -13.02
CA GLU A 94 30.27 9.85 -12.39
C GLU A 94 30.17 9.80 -10.88
N ALA A 95 29.02 9.38 -10.35
CA ALA A 95 28.83 9.19 -8.91
C ALA A 95 29.85 8.21 -8.29
N VAL A 96 30.18 7.12 -9.02
CA VAL A 96 31.21 6.17 -8.57
C VAL A 96 32.59 6.81 -8.56
N LYS A 97 32.96 7.63 -9.59
CA LYS A 97 34.22 8.35 -9.62
C LYS A 97 34.36 9.33 -8.45
N GLU A 98 33.29 10.04 -8.14
CA GLU A 98 33.20 10.97 -7.01
C GLU A 98 32.98 10.28 -5.65
N LYS A 99 32.86 8.95 -5.63
CA LYS A 99 32.63 8.11 -4.44
C LYS A 99 31.32 8.43 -3.71
N VAL A 100 30.31 8.94 -4.41
CA VAL A 100 28.98 9.20 -3.86
C VAL A 100 28.32 7.89 -3.40
N ASP A 101 28.59 6.79 -4.07
CA ASP A 101 28.17 5.42 -3.71
C ASP A 101 28.68 4.97 -2.33
N ARG A 102 29.74 5.63 -1.80
CA ARG A 102 30.36 5.35 -0.49
C ARG A 102 29.98 6.36 0.58
N ASP A 103 29.20 7.39 0.24
CA ASP A 103 28.68 8.33 1.24
C ASP A 103 27.82 7.57 2.27
N PRO A 104 28.07 7.75 3.59
CA PRO A 104 27.32 7.02 4.62
C PRO A 104 25.81 7.19 4.54
N LYS A 105 25.31 8.36 4.10
CA LYS A 105 23.87 8.61 3.91
C LYS A 105 23.32 7.83 2.74
N VAL A 106 24.08 7.74 1.63
CA VAL A 106 23.71 6.96 0.44
C VAL A 106 23.71 5.48 0.77
N VAL A 107 24.75 4.97 1.42
CA VAL A 107 24.84 3.56 1.87
C VAL A 107 23.66 3.21 2.76
N GLN A 108 23.35 4.04 3.76
CA GLN A 108 22.18 3.82 4.63
C GLN A 108 20.84 3.83 3.85
N ALA A 109 20.70 4.72 2.87
CA ALA A 109 19.51 4.78 2.04
C ALA A 109 19.34 3.53 1.19
N VAL A 110 20.43 3.05 0.58
CA VAL A 110 20.46 1.81 -0.23
C VAL A 110 20.11 0.59 0.63
N GLU A 111 20.72 0.43 1.81
CA GLU A 111 20.43 -0.71 2.70
C GLU A 111 18.98 -0.67 3.20
N ARG A 112 18.43 0.50 3.50
CA ARG A 112 17.00 0.65 3.84
C ARG A 112 16.11 0.26 2.68
N ALA A 113 16.39 0.75 1.47
CA ALA A 113 15.61 0.43 0.28
C ALA A 113 15.64 -1.08 -0.02
N LYS A 114 16.82 -1.70 0.05
CA LYS A 114 17.01 -3.14 -0.11
C LYS A 114 16.20 -3.94 0.92
N ALA A 115 16.25 -3.57 2.19
CA ALA A 115 15.50 -4.25 3.25
C ALA A 115 13.97 -4.15 3.00
N LEU A 116 13.47 -2.97 2.60
CA LEU A 116 12.06 -2.77 2.27
C LEU A 116 11.64 -3.62 1.07
N ILE A 117 12.41 -3.62 -0.01
CA ILE A 117 12.13 -4.42 -1.22
C ILE A 117 12.06 -5.91 -0.88
N ILE A 118 13.02 -6.43 -0.11
CA ILE A 118 13.06 -7.84 0.29
C ILE A 118 11.87 -8.18 1.17
N ALA A 119 11.55 -7.37 2.18
CA ALA A 119 10.41 -7.57 3.06
C ALA A 119 9.09 -7.56 2.28
N GLN A 120 8.93 -6.62 1.34
CA GLN A 120 7.78 -6.51 0.46
C GLN A 120 7.64 -7.73 -0.47
N ALA A 121 8.72 -8.15 -1.11
CA ALA A 121 8.72 -9.33 -1.97
C ALA A 121 8.36 -10.61 -1.19
N TYR A 122 8.85 -10.74 0.05
CA TYR A 122 8.46 -11.83 0.94
C TYR A 122 6.97 -11.81 1.23
N MET A 123 6.44 -10.66 1.65
CA MET A 123 5.01 -10.52 1.94
C MET A 123 4.16 -10.81 0.69
N GLN A 124 4.54 -10.28 -0.47
CA GLN A 124 3.82 -10.54 -1.72
C GLN A 124 3.81 -12.03 -2.08
N LYS A 125 4.93 -12.74 -1.89
CA LYS A 125 5.00 -14.18 -2.08
C LYS A 125 4.04 -14.93 -1.15
N ARG A 126 3.87 -14.48 0.11
CA ARG A 126 2.97 -15.08 1.10
C ARG A 126 1.50 -14.76 0.83
N ILE A 127 1.21 -13.52 0.42
CA ILE A 127 -0.14 -13.01 0.14
C ILE A 127 -0.60 -13.41 -1.28
N GLY A 128 0.30 -13.61 -2.23
CA GLY A 128 -0.01 -13.88 -3.63
C GLY A 128 -0.82 -15.17 -3.88
N THR A 129 -1.03 -16.00 -2.85
CA THR A 129 -1.88 -17.20 -2.88
C THR A 129 -3.32 -16.94 -2.39
N ILE A 130 -3.66 -15.69 -2.03
CA ILE A 130 -5.01 -15.38 -1.52
C ILE A 130 -6.00 -15.43 -2.67
N THR A 131 -6.98 -16.31 -2.53
CA THR A 131 -8.07 -16.44 -3.50
C THR A 131 -9.04 -15.27 -3.39
N ARG A 132 -9.55 -14.82 -4.53
CA ARG A 132 -10.62 -13.83 -4.56
C ARG A 132 -11.85 -14.33 -3.80
N PRO A 133 -12.63 -13.42 -3.21
CA PRO A 133 -13.89 -13.79 -2.58
C PRO A 133 -14.82 -14.49 -3.58
N THR A 134 -15.48 -15.51 -3.10
CA THR A 134 -16.50 -16.23 -3.88
C THR A 134 -17.81 -15.45 -3.91
N LYS A 135 -18.67 -15.72 -4.88
CA LYS A 135 -20.02 -15.12 -4.94
C LYS A 135 -20.81 -15.37 -3.66
N ALA A 136 -20.68 -16.55 -3.05
CA ALA A 136 -21.35 -16.88 -1.80
C ALA A 136 -20.85 -16.03 -0.62
N GLU A 137 -19.55 -15.73 -0.55
CA GLU A 137 -19.00 -14.83 0.49
C GLU A 137 -19.48 -13.39 0.30
N VAL A 138 -19.60 -12.93 -0.94
CA VAL A 138 -20.12 -11.60 -1.29
C VAL A 138 -21.60 -11.49 -0.89
N GLU A 139 -22.40 -12.49 -1.22
CA GLU A 139 -23.83 -12.56 -0.85
C GLU A 139 -24.02 -12.66 0.67
N ASP A 140 -23.23 -13.48 1.35
CA ASP A 140 -23.25 -13.59 2.81
C ASP A 140 -22.95 -12.25 3.49
N TYR A 141 -21.91 -11.53 2.99
CA TYR A 141 -21.57 -10.21 3.50
C TYR A 141 -22.70 -9.19 3.27
N TYR A 142 -23.30 -9.19 2.08
CA TYR A 142 -24.43 -8.33 1.74
C TYR A 142 -25.60 -8.56 2.69
N ASN A 143 -25.96 -9.83 2.91
CA ASN A 143 -27.10 -10.21 3.76
C ASN A 143 -26.86 -9.94 5.26
N LYS A 144 -25.61 -10.06 5.72
CA LYS A 144 -25.22 -9.76 7.11
C LYS A 144 -25.12 -8.27 7.43
N ASN A 145 -25.08 -7.42 6.39
CA ASN A 145 -24.92 -5.98 6.56
C ASN A 145 -26.01 -5.17 5.84
N PRO A 146 -27.32 -5.46 6.12
CA PRO A 146 -28.42 -4.83 5.39
C PRO A 146 -28.41 -3.30 5.49
N GLN A 147 -27.94 -2.73 6.61
CA GLN A 147 -27.85 -1.28 6.85
C GLN A 147 -26.91 -0.57 5.85
N PHE A 148 -25.96 -1.28 5.25
CA PHE A 148 -25.07 -0.71 4.24
C PHE A 148 -25.59 -0.90 2.82
N PHE A 149 -26.56 -1.79 2.62
CA PHE A 149 -27.02 -2.20 1.29
C PHE A 149 -28.54 -2.16 1.16
N SER A 150 -29.24 -3.25 1.45
CA SER A 150 -30.69 -3.38 1.22
C SER A 150 -31.54 -2.42 2.04
N GLN A 151 -31.08 -2.03 3.22
CA GLN A 151 -31.74 -1.08 4.11
C GLN A 151 -30.95 0.23 4.22
N ARG A 152 -30.09 0.52 3.25
CA ARG A 152 -29.29 1.73 3.24
C ARG A 152 -30.17 2.96 3.21
N LYS A 153 -29.86 3.91 4.07
CA LYS A 153 -30.53 5.23 4.16
C LYS A 153 -29.60 6.32 3.64
N GLN A 154 -30.18 7.38 3.14
CA GLN A 154 -29.49 8.62 2.80
C GLN A 154 -29.96 9.70 3.76
N PHE A 155 -29.01 10.40 4.34
CA PHE A 155 -29.20 11.55 5.21
C PHE A 155 -28.87 12.81 4.43
N ASP A 156 -29.84 13.67 4.23
CA ASP A 156 -29.65 14.99 3.64
C ASP A 156 -29.53 16.00 4.77
N MET A 157 -28.43 16.73 4.82
CA MET A 157 -28.07 17.65 5.89
C MET A 157 -27.77 19.03 5.32
N ARG A 158 -28.12 20.08 6.08
CA ARG A 158 -27.68 21.45 5.84
C ARG A 158 -26.67 21.82 6.89
N GLU A 159 -25.64 22.56 6.49
CA GLU A 159 -24.53 22.88 7.37
C GLU A 159 -24.22 24.38 7.34
N LEU A 160 -23.86 24.93 8.51
CA LEU A 160 -23.11 26.18 8.62
C LEU A 160 -21.73 25.84 9.16
N VAL A 161 -20.70 26.19 8.40
CA VAL A 161 -19.31 25.94 8.77
C VAL A 161 -18.73 27.23 9.33
N ILE A 162 -18.28 27.18 10.58
CA ILE A 162 -17.64 28.29 11.28
C ILE A 162 -16.21 27.92 11.70
N ALA A 163 -15.38 28.90 12.07
CA ALA A 163 -14.12 28.62 12.75
C ALA A 163 -14.39 28.09 14.16
N SER A 164 -13.64 27.08 14.62
CA SER A 164 -13.83 26.52 15.96
C SER A 164 -13.59 27.54 17.07
N ALA A 165 -12.81 28.58 16.82
CA ALA A 165 -12.58 29.69 17.74
C ALA A 165 -13.85 30.54 18.00
N ASP A 166 -14.79 30.56 17.05
CA ASP A 166 -16.04 31.31 17.17
C ASP A 166 -17.13 30.53 17.93
N MET A 167 -16.87 29.27 18.24
CA MET A 167 -17.79 28.42 19.01
C MET A 167 -17.67 28.77 20.50
N ASN A 168 -18.63 29.54 21.00
CA ASN A 168 -18.71 29.99 22.38
C ASN A 168 -20.05 29.61 23.03
N ASP A 169 -20.18 29.88 24.34
CA ASP A 169 -21.39 29.52 25.09
C ASP A 169 -22.64 30.29 24.61
N GLN A 170 -22.47 31.51 24.07
CA GLN A 170 -23.58 32.29 23.52
C GLN A 170 -24.13 31.64 22.25
N LEU A 171 -23.26 31.20 21.35
CA LEU A 171 -23.65 30.48 20.14
C LEU A 171 -24.29 29.13 20.51
N LYS A 172 -23.75 28.44 21.51
CA LYS A 172 -24.36 27.18 21.99
C LYS A 172 -25.78 27.42 22.53
N ALA A 173 -25.96 28.42 23.37
CA ALA A 173 -27.30 28.81 23.86
C ALA A 173 -28.24 29.24 22.73
N ALA A 174 -27.73 29.94 21.71
CA ALA A 174 -28.50 30.29 20.53
C ALA A 174 -28.93 29.06 19.74
N MET A 175 -28.07 28.07 19.59
CA MET A 175 -28.41 26.80 18.92
C MET A 175 -29.47 26.00 19.73
N ASP A 176 -29.32 25.95 21.04
CA ASP A 176 -30.30 25.25 21.92
C ASP A 176 -31.68 25.91 21.85
N ALA A 177 -31.74 27.22 21.62
CA ALA A 177 -32.99 27.99 21.48
C ALA A 177 -33.57 28.02 20.05
N ALA A 178 -32.74 27.76 19.04
CA ALA A 178 -33.09 27.83 17.62
C ALA A 178 -34.06 26.70 17.22
N LYS A 179 -35.02 27.03 16.38
CA LYS A 179 -35.96 26.06 15.79
C LYS A 179 -35.50 25.59 14.41
N SER A 180 -34.56 26.32 13.79
CA SER A 180 -34.05 26.03 12.46
C SER A 180 -32.58 26.45 12.32
N LEU A 181 -31.90 25.93 11.30
CA LEU A 181 -30.55 26.36 10.96
C LEU A 181 -30.52 27.82 10.48
N ASP A 182 -31.62 28.31 9.93
CA ASP A 182 -31.73 29.71 9.50
C ASP A 182 -31.81 30.67 10.68
N ASP A 183 -32.39 30.27 11.82
CA ASP A 183 -32.35 31.05 13.08
C ASP A 183 -30.93 31.19 13.59
N VAL A 184 -30.13 30.08 13.49
CA VAL A 184 -28.71 30.10 13.85
C VAL A 184 -27.92 31.01 12.91
N ALA A 185 -28.19 30.95 11.61
CA ALA A 185 -27.55 31.83 10.64
C ALA A 185 -27.85 33.32 10.91
N ALA A 186 -29.12 33.65 11.23
CA ALA A 186 -29.49 35.03 11.61
C ALA A 186 -28.75 35.49 12.88
N TRP A 187 -28.59 34.60 13.86
CA TRP A 187 -27.77 34.91 15.04
C TRP A 187 -26.31 35.16 14.69
N LEU A 188 -25.70 34.34 13.81
CA LEU A 188 -24.32 34.49 13.34
C LEU A 188 -24.14 35.84 12.60
N ASP A 189 -25.08 36.22 11.72
CA ASP A 189 -25.09 37.48 11.01
C ASP A 189 -25.13 38.68 11.97
N ASN A 190 -26.02 38.64 12.97
CA ASN A 190 -26.16 39.68 13.98
C ASN A 190 -24.90 39.86 14.85
N ASN A 191 -24.17 38.76 15.10
CA ASN A 191 -22.94 38.75 15.88
C ASN A 191 -21.68 38.90 15.00
N LYS A 192 -21.85 39.11 13.68
CA LYS A 192 -20.75 39.29 12.70
C LYS A 192 -19.78 38.10 12.65
N VAL A 193 -20.27 36.87 12.96
CA VAL A 193 -19.51 35.63 12.84
C VAL A 193 -19.56 35.20 11.39
N LYS A 194 -18.41 34.94 10.80
CA LYS A 194 -18.31 34.44 9.41
C LYS A 194 -18.65 32.96 9.34
N TYR A 195 -19.47 32.60 8.39
CA TYR A 195 -19.80 31.21 8.12
C TYR A 195 -19.96 30.93 6.63
N ALA A 196 -19.81 29.67 6.24
CA ALA A 196 -20.17 29.15 4.92
C ALA A 196 -21.41 28.27 5.05
N ARG A 197 -22.34 28.38 4.09
CA ARG A 197 -23.50 27.47 3.98
C ARG A 197 -23.15 26.35 3.02
N THR A 198 -23.36 25.10 3.44
CA THR A 198 -23.20 23.92 2.60
C THR A 198 -24.38 22.96 2.76
N GLN A 199 -24.50 22.04 1.80
CA GLN A 199 -25.42 20.93 1.88
C GLN A 199 -24.62 19.65 1.72
N LEU A 200 -24.92 18.66 2.52
CA LEU A 200 -24.22 17.38 2.56
C LEU A 200 -25.24 16.25 2.49
N SER A 201 -25.01 15.31 1.59
CA SER A 201 -25.72 14.03 1.58
C SER A 201 -24.73 12.92 1.92
N ARG A 202 -25.07 12.08 2.90
CA ARG A 202 -24.33 10.89 3.28
C ARG A 202 -25.26 9.68 3.33
N THR A 203 -24.72 8.51 3.05
CA THR A 203 -25.48 7.28 3.25
C THR A 203 -25.11 6.61 4.57
N SER A 204 -25.95 5.71 5.06
CA SER A 204 -25.62 4.89 6.24
C SER A 204 -24.37 4.02 6.03
N ALA A 205 -23.95 3.79 4.79
CA ALA A 205 -22.72 3.08 4.47
C ALA A 205 -21.46 3.95 4.63
N ASP A 206 -21.61 5.29 4.61
CA ASP A 206 -20.50 6.26 4.71
C ASP A 206 -20.24 6.69 6.16
N LEU A 207 -21.09 6.24 7.08
CA LEU A 207 -21.06 6.68 8.47
C LEU A 207 -20.75 5.52 9.43
N ALA A 208 -20.13 5.84 10.56
CA ALA A 208 -20.01 4.87 11.64
C ALA A 208 -21.41 4.38 12.08
N PRO A 209 -21.58 3.08 12.41
CA PRO A 209 -22.89 2.51 12.78
C PRO A 209 -23.61 3.27 13.89
N GLU A 210 -22.87 3.72 14.91
CA GLU A 210 -23.42 4.47 16.04
C GLU A 210 -23.96 5.85 15.59
N LEU A 211 -23.24 6.53 14.69
CA LEU A 211 -23.67 7.83 14.17
C LEU A 211 -24.91 7.67 13.27
N SER A 212 -24.89 6.65 12.40
CA SER A 212 -26.05 6.33 11.57
C SER A 212 -27.29 6.02 12.42
N ALA A 213 -27.14 5.24 13.50
CA ALA A 213 -28.24 4.92 14.42
C ALA A 213 -28.78 6.18 15.13
N LYS A 214 -27.88 7.09 15.56
CA LYS A 214 -28.28 8.37 16.16
C LYS A 214 -29.04 9.26 15.17
N LEU A 215 -28.56 9.38 13.94
CA LEU A 215 -29.24 10.16 12.90
C LEU A 215 -30.63 9.59 12.56
N LEU A 216 -30.78 8.26 12.54
CA LEU A 216 -32.05 7.60 12.30
C LEU A 216 -33.07 7.88 13.43
N ALA A 217 -32.60 8.07 14.67
CA ALA A 217 -33.44 8.39 15.81
C ALA A 217 -33.75 9.89 15.94
N MET A 218 -33.04 10.75 15.17
CA MET A 218 -33.25 12.20 15.24
C MET A 218 -34.52 12.63 14.50
N PRO A 219 -35.29 13.57 15.05
CA PRO A 219 -36.34 14.25 14.30
C PRO A 219 -35.78 15.09 13.18
N LYS A 220 -36.54 15.22 12.08
CA LYS A 220 -36.17 16.17 10.98
C LYS A 220 -36.11 17.60 11.54
N GLY A 221 -35.11 18.34 11.10
CA GLY A 221 -34.86 19.71 11.56
C GLY A 221 -34.01 19.81 12.83
N GLN A 222 -33.73 18.72 13.52
CA GLN A 222 -32.93 18.76 14.74
C GLN A 222 -31.50 19.26 14.40
N LEU A 223 -31.03 20.19 15.25
CA LEU A 223 -29.73 20.77 15.18
C LEU A 223 -28.73 19.98 16.01
N PHE A 224 -27.49 19.84 15.50
CA PHE A 224 -26.36 19.25 16.23
C PHE A 224 -25.03 19.83 15.76
N ILE A 225 -23.98 19.57 16.51
CA ILE A 225 -22.65 20.14 16.29
C ILE A 225 -21.63 19.03 16.07
N ILE A 226 -20.79 19.20 15.06
CA ILE A 226 -19.59 18.36 14.87
C ILE A 226 -18.36 19.29 14.88
N ARG A 227 -17.33 18.92 15.64
CA ARG A 227 -16.07 19.64 15.68
C ARG A 227 -15.02 18.89 14.87
N GLU A 228 -14.43 19.56 13.88
CA GLU A 228 -13.40 19.00 13.00
C GLU A 228 -12.15 19.92 13.01
N GLY A 229 -11.27 19.71 13.98
CA GLY A 229 -10.05 20.52 14.10
C GLY A 229 -10.37 22.01 14.25
N ASP A 230 -9.94 22.81 13.27
CA ASP A 230 -10.13 24.27 13.27
C ASP A 230 -11.51 24.71 12.80
N ARG A 231 -12.39 23.78 12.42
CA ARG A 231 -13.76 24.05 11.94
C ARG A 231 -14.79 23.42 12.85
N THR A 232 -15.90 24.10 13.01
CA THR A 232 -17.09 23.57 13.67
C THR A 232 -18.26 23.59 12.69
N LEU A 233 -18.94 22.47 12.57
CA LEU A 233 -20.09 22.29 11.71
C LEU A 233 -21.34 22.35 12.56
N LEU A 234 -22.22 23.31 12.25
CA LEU A 234 -23.55 23.43 12.82
C LEU A 234 -24.52 22.81 11.81
N ILE A 235 -25.09 21.69 12.15
CA ILE A 235 -25.79 20.81 11.18
C ILE A 235 -27.25 20.69 11.53
N SER A 236 -28.10 20.71 10.51
CA SER A 236 -29.52 20.34 10.60
C SER A 236 -29.79 19.12 9.72
N LEU A 237 -30.42 18.10 10.29
CA LEU A 237 -30.91 16.94 9.56
C LEU A 237 -32.16 17.35 8.75
N ALA A 238 -32.00 17.55 7.43
CA ALA A 238 -33.08 18.00 6.57
C ALA A 238 -34.03 16.88 6.18
N ASP A 239 -33.52 15.74 5.77
CA ASP A 239 -34.34 14.59 5.37
C ASP A 239 -33.59 13.26 5.54
N ILE A 240 -34.39 12.18 5.68
CA ILE A 240 -33.90 10.79 5.66
C ILE A 240 -34.70 10.06 4.59
N ARG A 241 -33.98 9.50 3.61
CA ARG A 241 -34.62 8.78 2.50
C ARG A 241 -34.08 7.35 2.38
N ASP A 242 -34.89 6.46 1.85
CA ASP A 242 -34.43 5.14 1.46
C ASP A 242 -33.51 5.26 0.23
N ASN A 243 -32.37 4.59 0.30
CA ASN A 243 -31.40 4.54 -0.79
C ASN A 243 -30.78 3.13 -0.88
N PRO A 244 -31.61 2.09 -1.08
CA PRO A 244 -31.13 0.72 -1.12
C PRO A 244 -30.19 0.49 -2.31
N ALA A 245 -29.16 -0.33 -2.08
CA ALA A 245 -28.32 -0.86 -3.15
C ALA A 245 -28.63 -2.35 -3.32
N SER A 246 -28.89 -2.78 -4.54
CA SER A 246 -29.06 -4.19 -4.86
C SER A 246 -27.73 -4.95 -4.73
N LEU A 247 -27.81 -6.27 -4.55
CA LEU A 247 -26.61 -7.13 -4.55
C LEU A 247 -25.75 -6.93 -5.80
N ALA A 248 -26.39 -6.83 -6.98
CA ALA A 248 -25.66 -6.63 -8.24
C ALA A 248 -24.85 -5.31 -8.27
N GLN A 249 -25.39 -4.26 -7.68
CA GLN A 249 -24.72 -2.96 -7.57
C GLN A 249 -23.60 -2.97 -6.52
N ALA A 250 -23.81 -3.65 -5.40
CA ALA A 250 -22.87 -3.69 -4.29
C ALA A 250 -21.74 -4.74 -4.45
N ALA A 251 -21.98 -5.80 -5.23
CA ALA A 251 -21.07 -6.94 -5.34
C ALA A 251 -19.62 -6.57 -5.68
N PRO A 252 -19.31 -5.71 -6.66
CA PRO A 252 -17.93 -5.36 -6.97
C PRO A 252 -17.22 -4.68 -5.79
N GLN A 253 -17.92 -3.80 -5.08
CA GLN A 253 -17.37 -3.10 -3.91
C GLN A 253 -17.16 -4.06 -2.73
N ILE A 254 -18.10 -4.97 -2.50
CA ILE A 254 -17.99 -6.00 -1.46
C ILE A 254 -16.83 -6.96 -1.77
N GLU A 255 -16.70 -7.41 -3.02
CA GLU A 255 -15.59 -8.27 -3.44
C GLU A 255 -14.24 -7.60 -3.15
N GLN A 256 -14.10 -6.33 -3.53
CA GLN A 256 -12.87 -5.59 -3.29
C GLN A 256 -12.60 -5.41 -1.78
N PHE A 257 -13.62 -5.08 -1.01
CA PHE A 257 -13.50 -4.96 0.45
C PHE A 257 -13.08 -6.28 1.10
N LEU A 258 -13.73 -7.38 0.77
CA LEU A 258 -13.42 -8.70 1.32
C LEU A 258 -12.02 -9.16 0.89
N PHE A 259 -11.62 -8.88 -0.34
CA PHE A 259 -10.27 -9.19 -0.81
C PHE A 259 -9.21 -8.41 -0.02
N ASN A 260 -9.41 -7.10 0.13
CA ASN A 260 -8.51 -6.25 0.92
C ASN A 260 -8.44 -6.71 2.38
N LYS A 261 -9.59 -7.06 2.95
CA LYS A 261 -9.66 -7.60 4.30
C LYS A 261 -8.89 -8.92 4.44
N LYS A 262 -9.12 -9.89 3.56
CA LYS A 262 -8.38 -11.17 3.53
C LYS A 262 -6.87 -10.94 3.41
N THR A 263 -6.47 -10.01 2.54
CA THR A 263 -5.06 -9.64 2.34
C THR A 263 -4.45 -9.08 3.62
N LYS A 264 -5.14 -8.13 4.25
CA LYS A 264 -4.70 -7.55 5.52
C LYS A 264 -4.61 -8.60 6.63
N ASP A 265 -5.67 -9.38 6.82
CA ASP A 265 -5.74 -10.41 7.87
C ASP A 265 -4.61 -11.45 7.68
N SER A 266 -4.30 -11.83 6.44
CA SER A 266 -3.19 -12.73 6.13
C SER A 266 -1.82 -12.11 6.43
N ALA A 267 -1.62 -10.83 6.11
CA ALA A 267 -0.40 -10.11 6.43
C ALA A 267 -0.20 -9.98 7.95
N ASP A 268 -1.25 -9.63 8.68
CA ASP A 268 -1.23 -9.50 10.13
C ASP A 268 -0.95 -10.85 10.80
N ALA A 269 -1.56 -11.94 10.31
CA ALA A 269 -1.34 -13.30 10.79
C ALA A 269 0.12 -13.75 10.58
N GLU A 270 0.71 -13.45 9.41
CA GLU A 270 2.10 -13.79 9.12
C GLU A 270 3.07 -13.00 10.00
N LEU A 271 2.85 -11.71 10.19
CA LEU A 271 3.65 -10.89 11.10
C LEU A 271 3.55 -11.40 12.55
N LYS A 272 2.34 -11.77 13.00
CA LYS A 272 2.11 -12.36 14.32
C LYS A 272 2.86 -13.68 14.47
N ARG A 273 2.82 -14.55 13.46
CA ARG A 273 3.55 -15.82 13.43
C ARG A 273 5.06 -15.60 13.54
N LEU A 274 5.61 -14.68 12.72
CA LEU A 274 7.04 -14.34 12.73
C LEU A 274 7.47 -13.79 14.10
N ARG A 275 6.67 -12.89 14.68
CA ARG A 275 6.96 -12.33 16.01
C ARG A 275 6.93 -13.39 17.12
N ALA A 276 6.04 -14.37 17.03
CA ALA A 276 5.93 -15.45 18.02
C ALA A 276 7.14 -16.41 18.01
N THR A 277 7.82 -16.53 16.86
CA THR A 277 9.01 -17.39 16.71
C THR A 277 10.33 -16.64 16.83
N ALA A 278 10.32 -15.32 16.79
CA ALA A 278 11.52 -14.50 16.88
C ALA A 278 11.89 -14.21 18.34
N LYS A 279 13.19 -14.23 18.63
CA LYS A 279 13.71 -13.66 19.87
C LYS A 279 13.85 -12.14 19.68
N ILE A 280 13.01 -11.37 20.36
CA ILE A 280 13.00 -9.92 20.29
C ILE A 280 13.41 -9.35 21.63
N ASP A 281 14.57 -8.73 21.70
CA ASP A 281 15.09 -8.08 22.89
C ASP A 281 15.02 -6.56 22.70
N TYR A 282 14.21 -5.87 23.48
CA TYR A 282 14.11 -4.41 23.48
C TYR A 282 15.22 -3.83 24.37
N LEU A 283 16.28 -3.29 23.75
CA LEU A 283 17.44 -2.75 24.44
C LEU A 283 17.17 -1.40 25.11
N ASN A 284 16.15 -0.67 24.63
CA ASN A 284 15.68 0.57 25.25
C ASN A 284 14.29 0.33 25.85
N LYS A 285 14.16 0.51 27.16
CA LYS A 285 12.92 0.27 27.92
C LYS A 285 11.77 1.19 27.48
N ASP A 286 12.07 2.39 27.00
CA ASP A 286 11.07 3.36 26.53
C ASP A 286 10.55 3.06 25.11
N ALA A 287 11.30 2.28 24.31
CA ALA A 287 10.89 1.92 22.95
C ALA A 287 9.91 0.73 22.91
N GLY A 288 9.87 -0.12 23.95
CA GLY A 288 9.09 -1.36 23.95
C GLY A 288 7.60 -1.21 24.30
N GLY A 289 7.23 -0.14 25.03
CA GLY A 289 5.90 -0.06 25.66
C GLY A 289 4.77 0.43 24.76
N LYS A 290 5.03 1.09 23.62
CA LYS A 290 4.00 1.63 22.70
C LYS A 290 4.04 1.09 21.29
N ALA A 291 5.08 0.33 20.91
CA ALA A 291 5.24 -0.17 19.54
C ALA A 291 4.26 -1.30 19.16
N ALA A 292 3.59 -1.91 20.14
CA ALA A 292 2.60 -2.95 19.87
C ALA A 292 1.29 -2.41 19.25
N ALA A 293 1.01 -1.11 19.39
CA ALA A 293 -0.21 -0.48 18.89
C ALA A 293 -0.04 0.27 17.54
N SER A 294 1.20 0.49 17.08
CA SER A 294 1.48 1.28 15.87
C SER A 294 2.06 0.48 14.70
N ALA A 295 1.76 -0.82 14.65
CA ALA A 295 2.13 -1.70 13.52
C ALA A 295 1.34 -1.50 12.19
N PRO A 296 0.40 -0.54 12.01
CA PRO A 296 -0.29 -0.38 10.72
C PRO A 296 0.56 0.26 9.62
N ALA A 297 1.64 0.99 9.93
CA ALA A 297 2.36 1.74 8.90
C ALA A 297 3.21 0.85 7.96
N ALA A 298 3.80 -0.23 8.46
CA ALA A 298 4.56 -1.16 7.62
C ALA A 298 3.62 -2.08 6.81
N ALA A 299 2.50 -2.50 7.40
CA ALA A 299 1.47 -3.28 6.70
C ALA A 299 0.72 -2.44 5.65
N ALA A 300 0.49 -1.15 5.92
CA ALA A 300 -0.12 -0.22 4.96
C ALA A 300 0.82 0.08 3.77
N ALA A 301 2.13 0.18 4.01
CA ALA A 301 3.10 0.37 2.93
C ALA A 301 3.16 -0.85 1.98
N VAL A 302 3.03 -2.07 2.50
CA VAL A 302 3.00 -3.29 1.65
C VAL A 302 1.62 -3.54 1.03
N ALA A 303 0.53 -3.11 1.65
CA ALA A 303 -0.83 -3.22 1.09
C ALA A 303 -1.09 -2.23 -0.06
N SER A 304 -0.45 -1.04 -0.01
CA SER A 304 -0.59 -0.01 -1.06
C SER A 304 0.02 -0.40 -2.40
N VAL A 305 0.94 -1.37 -2.44
CA VAL A 305 1.60 -1.81 -3.69
C VAL A 305 0.93 -3.05 -4.29
N ALA A 306 0.06 -3.73 -3.54
CA ALA A 306 -0.71 -4.89 -4.03
C ALA A 306 -1.98 -4.51 -4.82
N ALA A 307 -2.30 -3.22 -4.96
CA ALA A 307 -3.37 -2.78 -5.84
C ALA A 307 -2.87 -2.83 -7.30
N PRO A 308 -3.50 -3.60 -8.20
CA PRO A 308 -3.20 -3.50 -9.61
C PRO A 308 -3.56 -2.08 -10.08
N VAL A 309 -2.56 -1.36 -10.56
CA VAL A 309 -2.74 -0.10 -11.26
C VAL A 309 -3.39 -0.44 -12.61
N ASN A 310 -4.73 -0.48 -12.65
CA ASN A 310 -5.46 -0.46 -13.90
C ASN A 310 -6.90 -0.05 -13.66
N THR A 311 -7.20 1.22 -13.88
CA THR A 311 -8.37 1.67 -14.65
C THR A 311 -8.22 3.14 -14.96
N PRO A 312 -8.38 3.58 -16.23
CA PRO A 312 -8.52 4.99 -16.54
C PRO A 312 -9.89 5.46 -16.04
N ALA A 313 -9.88 6.48 -15.20
CA ALA A 313 -11.08 7.16 -14.76
C ALA A 313 -11.71 7.92 -15.94
N PRO A 314 -13.03 7.87 -16.13
CA PRO A 314 -13.71 8.88 -16.92
C PRO A 314 -13.73 10.19 -16.13
N ALA A 315 -13.28 11.25 -16.76
CA ALA A 315 -13.30 12.59 -16.22
C ALA A 315 -14.74 13.06 -15.98
N ALA A 316 -15.08 13.41 -14.75
CA ALA A 316 -16.03 14.47 -14.42
C ALA A 316 -16.00 14.77 -12.90
N ALA A 317 -15.49 15.94 -12.59
CA ALA A 317 -15.90 16.93 -11.59
C ALA A 317 -16.08 16.54 -10.12
N ALA A 318 -15.27 17.21 -9.33
CA ALA A 318 -15.39 17.69 -7.95
C ALA A 318 -14.52 16.97 -6.90
N PRO A 319 -13.87 17.72 -6.00
CA PRO A 319 -12.80 17.23 -5.15
C PRO A 319 -13.33 16.35 -4.03
N ALA A 320 -12.92 15.10 -4.01
CA ALA A 320 -13.11 14.22 -2.88
C ALA A 320 -12.09 14.61 -1.80
N ALA A 321 -12.57 15.17 -0.71
CA ALA A 321 -11.78 15.28 0.52
C ALA A 321 -11.47 13.88 1.02
N SER A 322 -10.20 13.54 1.09
CA SER A 322 -9.70 12.34 1.76
C SER A 322 -9.91 12.49 3.27
N GLY A 323 -11.06 12.04 3.76
CA GLY A 323 -11.35 11.93 5.18
C GLY A 323 -10.71 10.66 5.73
N SER A 324 -9.71 10.81 6.57
CA SER A 324 -9.13 9.72 7.34
C SER A 324 -10.13 9.16 8.34
N SER A 325 -10.00 7.87 8.68
CA SER A 325 -10.81 7.18 9.69
C SER A 325 -10.83 7.85 11.07
N GLU A 326 -9.84 8.70 11.34
CA GLU A 326 -9.79 9.51 12.58
C GLU A 326 -10.88 10.59 12.68
N ALA A 327 -11.44 11.06 11.55
CA ALA A 327 -12.52 12.04 11.59
C ALA A 327 -13.86 11.42 12.07
N ASN A 328 -14.07 10.14 11.82
CA ASN A 328 -15.27 9.43 12.25
C ASN A 328 -15.31 9.15 13.78
N ASP A 329 -14.15 8.86 14.38
CA ASP A 329 -14.07 8.61 15.84
C ASP A 329 -14.29 9.88 16.66
N ARG A 330 -13.98 11.06 16.09
CA ARG A 330 -14.18 12.36 16.76
C ARG A 330 -15.63 12.86 16.70
N GLY A 331 -16.40 12.43 15.68
CA GLY A 331 -17.79 12.86 15.49
C GLY A 331 -18.75 12.40 16.59
N VAL A 332 -18.44 11.30 17.26
CA VAL A 332 -19.32 10.69 18.28
C VAL A 332 -19.30 11.46 19.61
N ALA A 333 -18.22 12.18 19.91
CA ALA A 333 -18.05 12.88 21.19
C ALA A 333 -18.94 14.14 21.34
N GLY A 334 -19.48 14.69 20.24
CA GLY A 334 -20.28 15.91 20.24
C GLY A 334 -21.79 15.71 20.33
N LEU A 335 -22.26 14.47 20.28
CA LEU A 335 -23.67 14.12 20.39
C LEU A 335 -23.98 13.64 21.82
N LYS A 336 -24.28 14.56 22.70
CA LYS A 336 -24.89 14.28 24.01
C LYS A 336 -26.37 14.64 23.98
#